data_993e87c8078728b14d0c2bbd32456e9b
#
_entry.id   993e87c8078728b14d0c2bbd32456e9b
#
_cell.length_a   1.000
_cell.length_b   1.000
_cell.length_c   1.000
_cell.angle_alpha   90.00
_cell.angle_beta   90.00
_cell.angle_gamma   90.00
#
_symmetry.space_group_name_H-M   'P 1'
#
loop_
_entity.id
_entity.type
_entity.pdbx_description
1 polymer ?
#
loop_
_entity_poly.entity_id
_entity_poly.type
_entity_poly.pdbx_seq_one_letter_code
_entity_poly.pdbx_strand_id
1 'polypeptide(L)' 'LLSYLSAQAQKTGKVSFTIPFNRQELADYLSVDRSAMSAELSRLKEENILDYHKNYFIFR' A
#
# COMPACT_ATOMS: atom_id res chain seq x y z
N LEU A 1 -5.62 2.31 -4.65
CA LEU A 1 -4.58 1.84 -3.73
C LEU A 1 -3.19 1.88 -4.34
N LEU A 2 -3.00 1.26 -5.47
CA LEU A 2 -1.68 1.22 -6.12
C LEU A 2 -1.23 2.63 -6.53
N SER A 3 -2.15 3.44 -7.02
CA SER A 3 -1.86 4.83 -7.38
C SER A 3 -1.36 5.63 -6.18
N TYR A 4 -1.97 5.44 -5.02
CA TYR A 4 -1.56 6.12 -3.81
C TYR A 4 -0.14 5.70 -3.40
N LEU A 5 0.12 4.39 -3.42
CA LEU A 5 1.43 3.86 -3.04
C LEU A 5 2.51 4.29 -4.03
N SER A 6 2.20 4.30 -5.33
CA SER A 6 3.13 4.79 -6.35
C SER A 6 3.47 6.26 -6.14
N ALA A 7 2.46 7.08 -5.80
CA ALA A 7 2.67 8.49 -5.51
C ALA A 7 3.59 8.69 -4.31
N GLN A 8 3.44 7.86 -3.28
CA GLN A 8 4.31 7.92 -2.11
C GLN A 8 5.75 7.56 -2.45
N ALA A 9 5.95 6.55 -3.29
CA ALA A 9 7.28 6.15 -3.75
C ALA A 9 7.93 7.30 -4.52
N GLN A 10 7.20 7.96 -5.41
CA GLN A 10 7.72 9.10 -6.18
C GLN A 10 8.05 10.27 -5.27
N LYS A 11 7.18 10.55 -4.29
CA LYS A 11 7.37 11.65 -3.36
C LYS A 11 8.62 11.48 -2.51
N THR A 12 8.88 10.26 -2.04
CA THR A 12 10.06 9.96 -1.22
C THR A 12 11.31 9.73 -2.04
N GLY A 13 11.15 9.44 -3.34
CA GLY A 13 12.27 9.09 -4.21
C GLY A 13 12.84 7.71 -3.91
N LYS A 14 12.09 6.86 -3.20
CA LYS A 14 12.55 5.53 -2.78
C LYS A 14 11.50 4.49 -3.12
N VAL A 15 11.95 3.24 -3.30
CA VAL A 15 11.05 2.11 -3.54
C VAL A 15 10.45 1.58 -2.25
N SER A 16 10.98 1.96 -1.10
CA SER A 16 10.46 1.56 0.20
C SER A 16 10.12 2.80 1.03
N PHE A 17 9.01 2.73 1.76
CA PHE A 17 8.52 3.87 2.53
C PHE A 17 7.50 3.42 3.57
N THR A 18 7.28 4.27 4.56
CA THR A 18 6.25 4.08 5.59
C THR A 18 5.13 5.09 5.36
N ILE A 19 3.88 4.67 5.47
CA ILE A 19 2.75 5.57 5.35
C ILE A 19 2.19 5.88 6.75
N PRO A 20 1.51 7.03 6.91
CA PRO A 20 1.00 7.44 8.24
C PRO A 20 -0.34 6.79 8.61
N PHE A 21 -0.76 5.75 7.89
CA PHE A 21 -2.05 5.10 8.10
C PHE A 21 -1.89 3.64 8.47
N ASN A 22 -2.75 3.14 9.39
CA ASN A 22 -2.94 1.70 9.54
C ASN A 22 -3.90 1.24 8.44
N ARG A 23 -4.27 -0.05 8.43
CA ARG A 23 -5.13 -0.60 7.35
C ARG A 23 -6.50 0.05 7.33
N GLN A 24 -7.12 0.25 8.49
CA GLN A 24 -8.43 0.87 8.55
C GLN A 24 -8.38 2.33 8.11
N GLU A 25 -7.38 3.05 8.57
CA GLU A 25 -7.21 4.46 8.19
C GLU A 25 -6.96 4.60 6.70
N LEU A 26 -6.17 3.72 6.13
CA LEU A 26 -5.89 3.75 4.69
C LEU A 26 -7.15 3.47 3.88
N ALA A 27 -7.93 2.46 4.28
CA ALA A 27 -9.19 2.15 3.61
C ALA A 27 -10.15 3.34 3.68
N ASP A 28 -10.24 3.98 4.85
CA ASP A 28 -11.10 5.17 5.03
C ASP A 28 -10.61 6.33 4.16
N TYR A 29 -9.31 6.57 4.10
CA TYR A 29 -8.73 7.63 3.29
C TYR A 29 -9.01 7.41 1.80
N LEU A 30 -8.93 6.17 1.34
CA LEU A 30 -9.17 5.83 -0.06
C LEU A 30 -10.64 5.61 -0.37
N SER A 31 -11.50 5.64 0.64
CA SER A 31 -12.94 5.40 0.52
C SER A 31 -13.24 4.04 -0.09
N VAL A 32 -12.53 3.02 0.35
CA VAL A 32 -12.71 1.64 -0.11
C VAL A 32 -13.00 0.72 1.06
N ASP A 33 -13.55 -0.46 0.77
CA ASP A 33 -13.77 -1.48 1.78
C ASP A 33 -12.43 -2.08 2.21
N ARG A 34 -12.24 -2.22 3.53
CA ARG A 34 -11.00 -2.75 4.09
C ARG A 34 -10.70 -4.17 3.61
N SER A 35 -11.73 -5.01 3.54
CA SER A 35 -11.54 -6.40 3.09
C SER A 35 -11.10 -6.46 1.64
N ALA A 36 -11.71 -5.64 0.78
CA ALA A 36 -11.33 -5.56 -0.63
C ALA A 36 -9.90 -5.04 -0.78
N MET A 37 -9.53 -4.03 0.01
CA MET A 37 -8.19 -3.49 -0.01
C MET A 37 -7.16 -4.53 0.45
N SER A 38 -7.46 -5.28 1.50
CA SER A 38 -6.58 -6.34 2.00
C SER A 38 -6.38 -7.43 0.96
N ALA A 39 -7.44 -7.81 0.25
CA ALA A 39 -7.36 -8.80 -0.83
C ALA A 39 -6.47 -8.29 -1.96
N GLU A 40 -6.59 -7.01 -2.31
CA GLU A 40 -5.75 -6.41 -3.35
C GLU A 40 -4.28 -6.39 -2.93
N LEU A 41 -3.99 -6.05 -1.68
CA LEU A 41 -2.62 -6.05 -1.17
C LEU A 41 -2.02 -7.45 -1.21
N SER A 42 -2.80 -8.47 -0.81
CA SER A 42 -2.34 -9.86 -0.88
C SER A 42 -2.02 -10.28 -2.29
N ARG A 43 -2.87 -9.90 -3.25
CA ARG A 43 -2.65 -10.21 -4.67
C ARG A 43 -1.38 -9.54 -5.19
N LEU A 44 -1.18 -8.27 -4.86
CA LEU A 44 0.03 -7.54 -5.28
C LEU A 44 1.29 -8.18 -4.73
N LYS A 45 1.23 -8.68 -3.50
CA LYS A 45 2.36 -9.38 -2.89
C LYS A 45 2.63 -10.72 -3.59
N GLU A 46 1.58 -11.48 -3.89
CA GLU A 46 1.70 -12.76 -4.60
C GLU A 46 2.28 -12.59 -5.99
N GLU A 47 1.95 -11.49 -6.67
CA GLU A 47 2.44 -11.19 -8.02
C GLU A 47 3.84 -10.54 -7.99
N ASN A 48 4.44 -10.40 -6.83
CA ASN A 48 5.76 -9.78 -6.65
C ASN A 48 5.83 -8.33 -7.15
N ILE A 49 4.70 -7.62 -7.10
CA ILE A 49 4.65 -6.21 -7.46
C ILE A 49 5.15 -5.38 -6.28
N LEU A 50 4.73 -5.75 -5.06
CA LEU A 50 5.20 -5.09 -3.85
C LEU A 50 5.19 -6.07 -2.68
N ASP A 51 5.87 -5.69 -1.62
CA ASP A 51 5.82 -6.38 -0.34
C ASP A 51 5.42 -5.36 0.72
N TYR A 52 4.96 -5.82 1.88
CA TYR A 52 4.55 -4.92 2.94
C TYR A 52 4.61 -5.59 4.30
N HIS A 53 4.76 -4.77 5.33
CA HIS A 53 4.70 -5.18 6.72
C HIS A 53 4.09 -4.03 7.50
N LYS A 54 2.89 -4.22 8.05
CA LYS A 54 2.13 -3.16 8.73
C LYS A 54 1.97 -1.96 7.78
N ASN A 55 2.50 -0.80 8.14
CA ASN A 55 2.40 0.40 7.30
C ASN A 55 3.67 0.69 6.49
N TYR A 56 4.56 -0.28 6.41
CA TYR A 56 5.80 -0.20 5.63
C TYR A 56 5.62 -0.95 4.33
N PHE A 57 5.95 -0.31 3.21
CA PHE A 57 5.76 -0.86 1.87
C PHE A 57 7.06 -0.82 1.09
N ILE A 58 7.27 -1.85 0.27
CA ILE A 58 8.45 -1.98 -0.60
C ILE A 58 7.97 -2.37 -1.98
N PHE A 59 8.26 -1.54 -2.99
CA PHE A 59 8.03 -1.92 -4.38
C PHE A 59 9.15 -2.80 -4.87
N ARG A 60 8.79 -3.85 -5.55
CA ARG A 60 9.76 -4.80 -6.09
C ARG A 60 10.12 -4.49 -7.53
#